data_1088da79540700bbd4fb519ea5a2777c
#
_entry.id   1088da79540700bbd4fb519ea5a2777c
#
_cell.length_a   1.000
_cell.length_b   1.000
_cell.length_c   1.000
_cell.angle_alpha   90.00
_cell.angle_beta   90.00
_cell.angle_gamma   90.00
#
_symmetry.space_group_name_H-M   'P 1'
#
loop_
_entity.id
_entity.type
_entity.pdbx_description
1 polymer ?
#
loop_
_entity_poly.entity_id
_entity_poly.type
_entity_poly.pdbx_seq_one_letter_code
_entity_poly.pdbx_strand_id
1 'polypeptide(L)'
;MAANDLDVLIVGARVAGSSLAILLGRQGRRVLLVDRDHFPSDTLSTHLLAPPAVAALAQLGVLADVEASGLRRLVRARSYVGECVLEGPMMPVPPGYGLAPRRDRLDWILIRHATAHATVTFQERTRAVGLLRDGERVVGAVLQDAQGHRREVRARAVVGADGKNSDVARWVQAPAYEEVPPLRPGYYGYYRDVTPLLDPTLELFFVGDHIGFIFPMEPGIDCLAMEITPEEFETFRKEPRQAFETRFHEFPGMERRLRNATLDGRIMGIRGVENYFRTPFGPGWALTGDAAYCKDPSTGLGIGDAFTQAFLLAEAIASGLDGDWARELADYHKARDAMLMPLYQITLSFTKAPPVPPESLDALHAVLSSPGLARTLAIGFAPTVQSSPAFTEREHGMIEMFARAFAARRIHGHQG
;
A
#
# COMPACT_ATOMS: atom_id res chain seq x y z
N MET A 1 8.10 -25.21 -34.13
CA MET A 1 7.47 -25.04 -32.80
C MET A 1 6.95 -23.63 -32.76
N ALA A 2 5.66 -23.42 -32.69
CA ALA A 2 5.03 -22.12 -32.77
C ALA A 2 5.43 -21.27 -31.56
N ALA A 3 5.52 -19.96 -31.75
CA ALA A 3 5.91 -18.93 -30.79
C ALA A 3 4.93 -18.76 -29.61
N ASN A 4 4.66 -19.83 -28.88
CA ASN A 4 3.79 -19.82 -27.71
C ASN A 4 4.63 -20.06 -26.46
N ASP A 5 5.56 -19.15 -26.20
CA ASP A 5 6.53 -19.52 -25.22
C ASP A 5 6.35 -18.85 -23.86
N LEU A 6 5.34 -18.01 -23.70
CA LEU A 6 5.06 -17.39 -22.41
C LEU A 6 3.91 -18.07 -21.68
N ASP A 7 4.15 -18.43 -20.43
CA ASP A 7 3.08 -18.82 -19.53
C ASP A 7 2.29 -17.59 -19.08
N VAL A 8 2.98 -16.50 -18.70
CA VAL A 8 2.36 -15.28 -18.18
C VAL A 8 3.00 -14.04 -18.76
N LEU A 9 2.18 -13.10 -19.22
CA LEU A 9 2.55 -11.72 -19.49
C LEU A 9 2.04 -10.85 -18.36
N ILE A 10 2.94 -10.17 -17.64
CA ILE A 10 2.60 -9.25 -16.54
C ILE A 10 2.80 -7.81 -17.04
N VAL A 11 1.74 -7.00 -16.94
CA VAL A 11 1.73 -5.58 -17.31
C VAL A 11 1.82 -4.74 -16.04
N GLY A 12 2.97 -4.06 -15.84
CA GLY A 12 3.32 -3.29 -14.63
C GLY A 12 4.38 -4.00 -13.79
N ALA A 13 5.56 -3.38 -13.62
CA ALA A 13 6.74 -3.97 -12.98
C ALA A 13 7.02 -3.37 -11.58
N ARG A 14 6.05 -2.66 -10.98
CA ARG A 14 6.20 -2.19 -9.61
C ARG A 14 5.91 -3.32 -8.63
N VAL A 15 5.71 -3.01 -7.33
CA VAL A 15 5.61 -4.00 -6.24
C VAL A 15 4.78 -5.24 -6.61
N ALA A 16 3.54 -5.07 -7.06
CA ALA A 16 2.64 -6.20 -7.33
C ALA A 16 3.16 -7.11 -8.45
N GLY A 17 3.52 -6.51 -9.60
CA GLY A 17 3.95 -7.28 -10.77
C GLY A 17 5.32 -7.94 -10.58
N SER A 18 6.29 -7.25 -10.01
CA SER A 18 7.62 -7.82 -9.75
C SER A 18 7.59 -8.91 -8.68
N SER A 19 6.77 -8.76 -7.63
CA SER A 19 6.60 -9.81 -6.63
C SER A 19 5.96 -11.07 -7.23
N LEU A 20 4.94 -10.88 -8.06
CA LEU A 20 4.34 -11.99 -8.79
C LEU A 20 5.35 -12.66 -9.74
N ALA A 21 6.17 -11.87 -10.44
CA ALA A 21 7.19 -12.40 -11.34
C ALA A 21 8.28 -13.21 -10.59
N ILE A 22 8.69 -12.79 -9.39
CA ILE A 22 9.59 -13.57 -8.51
C ILE A 22 8.97 -14.93 -8.20
N LEU A 23 7.72 -14.93 -7.74
CA LEU A 23 7.03 -16.16 -7.31
C LEU A 23 6.83 -17.14 -8.48
N LEU A 24 6.38 -16.64 -9.63
CA LEU A 24 6.22 -17.46 -10.84
C LEU A 24 7.57 -17.93 -11.40
N GLY A 25 8.62 -17.10 -11.34
CA GLY A 25 9.98 -17.49 -11.72
C GLY A 25 10.52 -18.64 -10.88
N ARG A 26 10.27 -18.65 -9.56
CA ARG A 26 10.62 -19.79 -8.67
C ARG A 26 9.91 -21.08 -9.04
N GLN A 27 8.71 -20.97 -9.62
CA GLN A 27 7.93 -22.10 -10.09
C GLN A 27 8.32 -22.54 -11.51
N GLY A 28 9.36 -21.90 -12.10
CA GLY A 28 9.82 -22.20 -13.46
C GLY A 28 8.92 -21.72 -14.58
N ARG A 29 7.93 -20.87 -14.29
CA ARG A 29 7.03 -20.30 -15.30
C ARG A 29 7.78 -19.27 -16.16
N ARG A 30 7.51 -19.31 -17.47
CA ARG A 30 8.06 -18.34 -18.42
C ARG A 30 7.25 -17.06 -18.38
N VAL A 31 7.87 -16.01 -17.84
CA VAL A 31 7.23 -14.72 -17.58
C VAL A 31 7.87 -13.62 -18.42
N LEU A 32 7.05 -12.85 -19.09
CA LEU A 32 7.43 -11.53 -19.61
C LEU A 32 6.81 -10.46 -18.71
N LEU A 33 7.65 -9.71 -18.01
CA LEU A 33 7.28 -8.57 -17.21
C LEU A 33 7.56 -7.30 -18.03
N VAL A 34 6.55 -6.44 -18.21
CA VAL A 34 6.70 -5.19 -18.97
C VAL A 34 6.26 -3.98 -18.14
N ASP A 35 6.93 -2.85 -18.34
CA ASP A 35 6.51 -1.58 -17.77
C ASP A 35 6.76 -0.44 -18.77
N ARG A 36 5.85 0.55 -18.77
CA ARG A 36 5.97 1.75 -19.60
C ARG A 36 7.06 2.70 -19.12
N ASP A 37 7.39 2.67 -17.82
CA ASP A 37 8.41 3.49 -17.21
C ASP A 37 9.81 2.88 -17.41
N HIS A 38 10.85 3.66 -17.15
CA HIS A 38 12.21 3.17 -16.97
C HIS A 38 12.49 2.98 -15.47
N PHE A 39 13.49 2.19 -15.14
CA PHE A 39 13.88 1.92 -13.76
C PHE A 39 15.37 2.11 -13.53
N PRO A 40 15.81 2.61 -12.32
CA PRO A 40 14.95 2.97 -11.20
C PRO A 40 14.16 4.26 -11.45
N SER A 41 12.92 4.32 -10.98
CA SER A 41 12.08 5.51 -11.01
C SER A 41 11.12 5.57 -9.84
N ASP A 42 10.84 6.78 -9.35
CA ASP A 42 9.95 7.00 -8.21
C ASP A 42 8.47 6.95 -8.63
N THR A 43 7.61 6.78 -7.64
CA THR A 43 6.16 6.87 -7.80
C THR A 43 5.52 7.30 -6.49
N LEU A 44 4.33 7.90 -6.56
CA LEU A 44 3.59 8.30 -5.38
C LEU A 44 3.27 7.08 -4.50
N SER A 45 3.55 7.18 -3.20
CA SER A 45 3.43 6.06 -2.26
C SER A 45 3.39 6.54 -0.81
N THR A 46 2.88 5.71 0.09
CA THR A 46 2.97 5.89 1.54
C THR A 46 4.27 5.38 2.15
N HIS A 47 5.11 4.69 1.38
CA HIS A 47 6.42 4.13 1.76
C HIS A 47 6.41 3.08 2.88
N LEU A 48 5.39 3.04 3.73
CA LEU A 48 5.36 2.15 4.89
C LEU A 48 5.29 0.67 4.49
N LEU A 49 6.25 -0.08 5.01
CA LEU A 49 6.23 -1.53 5.11
C LEU A 49 6.02 -1.89 6.58
N ALA A 50 4.79 -2.15 6.96
CA ALA A 50 4.47 -2.68 8.29
C ALA A 50 5.09 -4.08 8.48
N PRO A 51 5.23 -4.60 9.72
CA PRO A 51 5.88 -5.89 9.95
C PRO A 51 5.40 -7.06 9.08
N PRO A 52 4.11 -7.24 8.75
CA PRO A 52 3.69 -8.26 7.80
C PRO A 52 4.26 -8.08 6.39
N ALA A 53 4.40 -6.82 5.94
CA ALA A 53 5.02 -6.52 4.63
C ALA A 53 6.54 -6.78 4.65
N VAL A 54 7.21 -6.53 5.77
CA VAL A 54 8.62 -6.90 5.97
C VAL A 54 8.80 -8.42 5.95
N ALA A 55 7.89 -9.18 6.59
CA ALA A 55 7.87 -10.64 6.51
C ALA A 55 7.67 -11.13 5.06
N ALA A 56 6.81 -10.45 4.28
CA ALA A 56 6.63 -10.77 2.86
C ALA A 56 7.91 -10.55 2.05
N LEU A 57 8.70 -9.50 2.33
CA LEU A 57 10.03 -9.32 1.71
C LEU A 57 10.99 -10.47 2.02
N ALA A 58 10.94 -10.98 3.26
CA ALA A 58 11.75 -12.16 3.64
C ALA A 58 11.30 -13.41 2.86
N GLN A 59 10.00 -13.64 2.72
CA GLN A 59 9.46 -14.74 1.93
C GLN A 59 9.81 -14.60 0.43
N LEU A 60 9.83 -13.36 -0.09
CA LEU A 60 10.32 -13.06 -1.44
C LEU A 60 11.84 -13.17 -1.58
N GLY A 61 12.59 -13.38 -0.47
CA GLY A 61 14.04 -13.47 -0.48
C GLY A 61 14.76 -12.15 -0.80
N VAL A 62 14.08 -11.02 -0.67
CA VAL A 62 14.61 -9.70 -1.03
C VAL A 62 14.93 -8.82 0.18
N LEU A 63 14.57 -9.25 1.39
CA LEU A 63 14.68 -8.44 2.61
C LEU A 63 16.12 -7.97 2.85
N ALA A 64 17.11 -8.84 2.67
CA ALA A 64 18.50 -8.49 2.90
C ALA A 64 18.98 -7.33 2.02
N ASP A 65 18.60 -7.33 0.74
CA ASP A 65 18.97 -6.25 -0.18
C ASP A 65 18.19 -4.94 0.13
N VAL A 66 16.94 -5.05 0.58
CA VAL A 66 16.17 -3.88 1.02
C VAL A 66 16.82 -3.26 2.26
N GLU A 67 17.19 -4.05 3.25
CA GLU A 67 17.87 -3.54 4.47
C GLU A 67 19.30 -3.03 4.17
N ALA A 68 20.02 -3.66 3.26
CA ALA A 68 21.35 -3.22 2.83
C ALA A 68 21.33 -1.83 2.16
N SER A 69 20.17 -1.33 1.76
CA SER A 69 20.01 0.05 1.27
C SER A 69 20.15 1.12 2.36
N GLY A 70 20.39 0.74 3.62
CA GLY A 70 20.66 1.63 4.74
C GLY A 70 19.41 2.13 5.48
N LEU A 71 18.27 1.48 5.29
CA LEU A 71 17.02 1.86 5.95
C LEU A 71 17.07 1.70 7.47
N ARG A 72 16.40 2.62 8.17
CA ARG A 72 16.18 2.52 9.61
C ARG A 72 15.03 1.56 9.90
N ARG A 73 15.21 0.64 10.84
CA ARG A 73 14.13 -0.22 11.34
C ARG A 73 13.22 0.59 12.24
N LEU A 74 11.96 0.74 11.85
CA LEU A 74 10.92 1.41 12.65
C LEU A 74 10.48 0.45 13.76
N VAL A 75 11.04 0.64 14.96
CA VAL A 75 10.82 -0.27 16.09
C VAL A 75 9.70 0.20 17.02
N ARG A 76 9.27 1.47 16.86
CA ARG A 76 8.22 2.11 17.66
C ARG A 76 7.18 2.76 16.76
N ALA A 77 5.98 2.91 17.29
CA ALA A 77 4.92 3.75 16.73
C ALA A 77 4.49 4.78 17.78
N ARG A 78 4.28 6.02 17.35
CA ARG A 78 3.78 7.10 18.18
C ARG A 78 2.63 7.80 17.46
N SER A 79 1.50 7.93 18.15
CA SER A 79 0.34 8.64 17.64
C SER A 79 0.06 9.86 18.51
N TYR A 80 -0.16 10.99 17.87
CA TYR A 80 -0.61 12.23 18.48
C TYR A 80 -2.10 12.40 18.18
N VAL A 81 -2.93 12.42 19.19
CA VAL A 81 -4.39 12.63 19.08
C VAL A 81 -4.71 13.92 19.84
N GLY A 82 -4.80 15.03 19.12
CA GLY A 82 -4.76 16.35 19.74
C GLY A 82 -3.46 16.52 20.53
N GLU A 83 -3.56 16.79 21.82
CA GLU A 83 -2.43 16.89 22.74
C GLU A 83 -1.98 15.55 23.36
N CYS A 84 -2.79 14.50 23.19
CA CYS A 84 -2.49 13.18 23.74
C CYS A 84 -1.43 12.46 22.92
N VAL A 85 -0.47 11.85 23.60
CA VAL A 85 0.59 11.06 22.96
C VAL A 85 0.46 9.59 23.36
N LEU A 86 0.35 8.74 22.36
CA LEU A 86 0.30 7.30 22.46
C LEU A 86 1.56 6.73 21.87
N GLU A 87 2.31 5.96 22.63
CA GLU A 87 3.57 5.39 22.17
C GLU A 87 3.72 3.95 22.58
N GLY A 88 4.20 3.12 21.68
CA GLY A 88 4.47 1.72 21.94
C GLY A 88 5.46 1.12 20.94
N PRO A 89 5.82 -0.16 21.13
CA PRO A 89 6.57 -0.88 20.11
C PRO A 89 5.78 -0.92 18.81
N MET A 90 6.48 -1.08 17.69
CA MET A 90 5.84 -1.42 16.41
C MET A 90 5.01 -2.70 16.58
N MET A 91 4.09 -2.99 15.65
CA MET A 91 3.15 -4.14 15.75
C MET A 91 3.80 -5.40 16.35
N PRO A 92 3.13 -6.10 17.32
CA PRO A 92 3.68 -7.26 17.99
C PRO A 92 3.57 -8.55 17.15
N VAL A 93 3.88 -8.43 15.86
CA VAL A 93 3.96 -9.55 14.92
C VAL A 93 5.35 -9.59 14.29
N PRO A 94 5.93 -10.79 14.06
CA PRO A 94 7.25 -10.88 13.44
C PRO A 94 7.34 -10.14 12.10
N PRO A 95 8.47 -9.46 11.85
CA PRO A 95 9.70 -9.39 12.64
C PRO A 95 9.71 -8.31 13.74
N GLY A 96 8.61 -7.62 14.02
CA GLY A 96 8.46 -6.63 15.09
C GLY A 96 9.00 -5.24 14.75
N TYR A 97 9.31 -4.97 13.48
CA TYR A 97 9.71 -3.67 12.98
C TYR A 97 9.15 -3.41 11.58
N GLY A 98 9.00 -2.16 11.23
CA GLY A 98 8.66 -1.70 9.89
C GLY A 98 9.86 -1.12 9.15
N LEU A 99 9.69 -0.85 7.87
CA LEU A 99 10.65 -0.16 7.00
C LEU A 99 9.92 0.90 6.17
N ALA A 100 10.67 1.89 5.68
CA ALA A 100 10.11 2.90 4.78
C ALA A 100 11.06 3.18 3.59
N PRO A 101 11.16 2.27 2.62
CA PRO A 101 12.01 2.46 1.46
C PRO A 101 11.43 3.47 0.48
N ARG A 102 12.30 4.22 -0.20
CA ARG A 102 11.91 4.94 -1.42
C ARG A 102 11.51 3.93 -2.50
N ARG A 103 10.52 4.30 -3.29
CA ARG A 103 9.95 3.40 -4.31
C ARG A 103 10.90 3.12 -5.47
N ASP A 104 11.75 4.08 -5.84
CA ASP A 104 12.79 3.85 -6.84
C ASP A 104 13.73 2.71 -6.46
N ARG A 105 14.09 2.59 -5.16
CA ARG A 105 14.93 1.51 -4.63
C ARG A 105 14.16 0.20 -4.48
N LEU A 106 13.00 0.24 -3.82
CA LEU A 106 12.21 -0.97 -3.57
C LEU A 106 11.82 -1.65 -4.88
N ASP A 107 11.24 -0.89 -5.82
CA ASP A 107 10.76 -1.43 -7.09
C ASP A 107 11.94 -2.01 -7.90
N TRP A 108 13.10 -1.33 -7.90
CA TRP A 108 14.29 -1.82 -8.60
C TRP A 108 14.86 -3.10 -8.00
N ILE A 109 14.92 -3.22 -6.67
CA ILE A 109 15.33 -4.46 -6.00
C ILE A 109 14.43 -5.62 -6.40
N LEU A 110 13.12 -5.43 -6.36
CA LEU A 110 12.15 -6.45 -6.75
C LEU A 110 12.33 -6.88 -8.22
N ILE A 111 12.51 -5.93 -9.15
CA ILE A 111 12.75 -6.24 -10.57
C ILE A 111 14.04 -7.06 -10.74
N ARG A 112 15.12 -6.68 -10.07
CA ARG A 112 16.39 -7.41 -10.14
C ARG A 112 16.25 -8.86 -9.64
N HIS A 113 15.53 -9.06 -8.55
CA HIS A 113 15.25 -10.40 -8.03
C HIS A 113 14.35 -11.20 -8.97
N ALA A 114 13.36 -10.56 -9.60
CA ALA A 114 12.53 -11.23 -10.61
C ALA A 114 13.38 -11.71 -11.80
N THR A 115 14.25 -10.83 -12.33
CA THR A 115 15.10 -11.13 -13.49
C THR A 115 16.29 -12.04 -13.17
N ALA A 116 16.58 -12.31 -11.90
CA ALA A 116 17.56 -13.34 -11.52
C ALA A 116 17.07 -14.76 -11.84
N HIS A 117 15.78 -14.96 -12.05
CA HIS A 117 15.21 -16.22 -12.54
C HIS A 117 15.34 -16.30 -14.06
N ALA A 118 16.00 -17.34 -14.57
CA ALA A 118 16.25 -17.51 -16.02
C ALA A 118 14.98 -17.57 -16.89
N THR A 119 13.83 -17.85 -16.28
CA THR A 119 12.51 -17.90 -16.94
C THR A 119 11.76 -16.56 -16.94
N VAL A 120 12.32 -15.52 -16.32
CA VAL A 120 11.71 -14.18 -16.25
C VAL A 120 12.49 -13.20 -17.10
N THR A 121 11.81 -12.57 -18.04
CA THR A 121 12.34 -11.46 -18.84
C THR A 121 11.63 -10.17 -18.47
N PHE A 122 12.38 -9.09 -18.27
CA PHE A 122 11.85 -7.77 -18.03
C PHE A 122 12.12 -6.85 -19.22
N GLN A 123 11.12 -6.04 -19.60
CA GLN A 123 11.23 -5.00 -20.61
C GLN A 123 10.64 -3.69 -20.08
N GLU A 124 11.51 -2.75 -19.79
CA GLU A 124 11.12 -1.38 -19.48
C GLU A 124 10.76 -0.60 -20.74
N ARG A 125 10.18 0.61 -20.57
CA ARG A 125 9.76 1.48 -21.68
C ARG A 125 8.89 0.75 -22.71
N THR A 126 8.15 -0.25 -22.22
CA THR A 126 7.31 -1.11 -23.03
C THR A 126 5.89 -1.08 -22.49
N ARG A 127 4.99 -0.51 -23.23
CA ARG A 127 3.58 -0.33 -22.83
C ARG A 127 2.71 -1.37 -23.51
N ALA A 128 1.82 -2.03 -22.76
CA ALA A 128 0.68 -2.71 -23.38
C ALA A 128 -0.30 -1.66 -23.93
N VAL A 129 -0.76 -1.85 -25.16
CA VAL A 129 -1.67 -0.92 -25.86
C VAL A 129 -2.96 -1.59 -26.32
N GLY A 130 -3.16 -2.86 -26.01
CA GLY A 130 -4.37 -3.64 -26.29
C GLY A 130 -4.18 -5.10 -25.92
N LEU A 131 -5.27 -5.83 -25.86
CA LEU A 131 -5.28 -7.27 -25.59
C LEU A 131 -5.53 -8.07 -26.87
N LEU A 132 -4.88 -9.21 -26.99
CA LEU A 132 -5.17 -10.23 -28.01
C LEU A 132 -6.25 -11.16 -27.45
N ARG A 133 -7.24 -11.47 -28.27
CA ARG A 133 -8.38 -12.33 -27.88
C ARG A 133 -8.57 -13.48 -28.84
N ASP A 134 -9.09 -14.57 -28.30
CA ASP A 134 -9.66 -15.70 -29.02
C ASP A 134 -11.05 -15.95 -28.40
N GLY A 135 -12.09 -15.45 -29.10
CA GLY A 135 -13.41 -15.29 -28.50
C GLY A 135 -13.38 -14.39 -27.27
N GLU A 136 -13.88 -14.89 -26.16
CA GLU A 136 -13.86 -14.18 -24.87
C GLU A 136 -12.51 -14.31 -24.14
N ARG A 137 -11.67 -15.27 -24.54
CA ARG A 137 -10.41 -15.54 -23.85
C ARG A 137 -9.33 -14.52 -24.26
N VAL A 138 -8.66 -13.95 -23.29
CA VAL A 138 -7.43 -13.19 -23.50
C VAL A 138 -6.28 -14.17 -23.73
N VAL A 139 -5.53 -13.98 -24.83
CA VAL A 139 -4.43 -14.87 -25.25
C VAL A 139 -3.12 -14.12 -25.45
N GLY A 140 -3.04 -12.89 -24.98
CA GLY A 140 -1.84 -12.05 -25.07
C GLY A 140 -2.16 -10.57 -25.09
N ALA A 141 -1.15 -9.76 -25.45
CA ALA A 141 -1.31 -8.32 -25.61
C ALA A 141 -0.49 -7.78 -26.80
N VAL A 142 -0.88 -6.60 -27.26
CA VAL A 142 -0.09 -5.78 -28.18
C VAL A 142 0.80 -4.90 -27.33
N LEU A 143 2.11 -5.03 -27.48
CA LEU A 143 3.12 -4.23 -26.80
C LEU A 143 3.67 -3.16 -27.75
N GLN A 144 3.95 -1.99 -27.20
CA GLN A 144 4.57 -0.87 -27.91
C GLN A 144 5.84 -0.44 -27.19
N ASP A 145 6.96 -0.38 -27.91
CA ASP A 145 8.24 0.08 -27.39
C ASP A 145 8.35 1.62 -27.35
N ALA A 146 9.49 2.13 -26.85
CA ALA A 146 9.76 3.56 -26.77
C ALA A 146 9.85 4.26 -28.14
N GLN A 147 10.07 3.52 -29.22
CA GLN A 147 10.12 3.99 -30.60
C GLN A 147 8.74 3.99 -31.29
N GLY A 148 7.73 3.43 -30.60
CA GLY A 148 6.38 3.34 -31.13
C GLY A 148 6.11 2.07 -31.95
N HIS A 149 7.09 1.16 -32.08
CA HIS A 149 6.89 -0.09 -32.78
C HIS A 149 5.98 -1.01 -31.98
N ARG A 150 5.01 -1.58 -32.67
CA ARG A 150 4.03 -2.50 -32.07
C ARG A 150 4.34 -3.94 -32.45
N ARG A 151 4.17 -4.83 -31.47
CA ARG A 151 4.26 -6.28 -31.69
C ARG A 151 3.22 -7.01 -30.86
N GLU A 152 2.73 -8.10 -31.39
CA GLU A 152 1.88 -9.02 -30.66
C GLU A 152 2.72 -9.97 -29.81
N VAL A 153 2.31 -10.18 -28.58
CA VAL A 153 2.92 -11.16 -27.66
C VAL A 153 1.81 -12.05 -27.13
N ARG A 154 1.94 -13.34 -27.41
CA ARG A 154 0.99 -14.34 -26.92
C ARG A 154 1.46 -14.94 -25.59
N ALA A 155 0.51 -15.19 -24.69
CA ALA A 155 0.73 -15.82 -23.40
C ALA A 155 -0.51 -16.65 -23.01
N ARG A 156 -0.32 -17.66 -22.16
CA ARG A 156 -1.45 -18.46 -21.64
C ARG A 156 -2.35 -17.62 -20.73
N ALA A 157 -1.77 -16.64 -20.02
CA ALA A 157 -2.48 -15.66 -19.22
C ALA A 157 -1.83 -14.27 -19.30
N VAL A 158 -2.65 -13.21 -19.19
CA VAL A 158 -2.22 -11.81 -19.04
C VAL A 158 -2.61 -11.31 -17.66
N VAL A 159 -1.65 -10.74 -16.91
CA VAL A 159 -1.91 -10.17 -15.59
C VAL A 159 -1.74 -8.64 -15.65
N GLY A 160 -2.81 -7.93 -15.28
CA GLY A 160 -2.75 -6.48 -15.02
C GLY A 160 -2.25 -6.21 -13.62
N ALA A 161 -1.07 -5.59 -13.52
CA ALA A 161 -0.44 -5.06 -12.31
C ALA A 161 -0.10 -3.56 -12.50
N ASP A 162 -0.83 -2.89 -13.37
CA ASP A 162 -0.59 -1.57 -13.93
C ASP A 162 -1.24 -0.44 -13.11
N GLY A 163 -1.55 -0.72 -11.85
CA GLY A 163 -1.94 0.25 -10.83
C GLY A 163 -3.39 0.72 -10.93
N LYS A 164 -3.72 1.75 -10.15
CA LYS A 164 -5.10 2.26 -9.98
C LYS A 164 -5.79 2.68 -11.28
N ASN A 165 -5.04 3.11 -12.26
CA ASN A 165 -5.54 3.50 -13.59
C ASN A 165 -5.36 2.38 -14.63
N SER A 166 -5.52 1.13 -14.21
CA SER A 166 -5.25 -0.05 -15.02
C SER A 166 -5.93 -0.01 -16.40
N ASP A 167 -5.11 -0.03 -17.44
CA ASP A 167 -5.56 -0.21 -18.81
C ASP A 167 -6.08 -1.65 -19.02
N VAL A 168 -5.43 -2.63 -18.40
CA VAL A 168 -5.86 -4.04 -18.49
C VAL A 168 -7.26 -4.20 -17.90
N ALA A 169 -7.52 -3.68 -16.68
CA ALA A 169 -8.84 -3.74 -16.06
C ALA A 169 -9.93 -3.12 -16.94
N ARG A 170 -9.62 -1.98 -17.59
CA ARG A 170 -10.53 -1.30 -18.49
C ARG A 170 -10.81 -2.10 -19.76
N TRP A 171 -9.79 -2.71 -20.37
CA TRP A 171 -9.95 -3.50 -21.60
C TRP A 171 -10.74 -4.80 -21.37
N VAL A 172 -10.62 -5.41 -20.18
CA VAL A 172 -11.40 -6.60 -19.83
C VAL A 172 -12.74 -6.25 -19.21
N GLN A 173 -13.02 -4.95 -19.01
CA GLN A 173 -14.24 -4.45 -18.37
C GLN A 173 -14.48 -5.12 -17.01
N ALA A 174 -13.41 -5.23 -16.19
CA ALA A 174 -13.49 -5.87 -14.88
C ALA A 174 -14.50 -5.14 -13.99
N PRO A 175 -15.59 -5.81 -13.54
CA PRO A 175 -16.59 -5.18 -12.70
C PRO A 175 -15.99 -4.68 -11.38
N ALA A 176 -16.27 -3.43 -11.03
CA ALA A 176 -15.92 -2.87 -9.73
C ALA A 176 -17.08 -3.03 -8.74
N TYR A 177 -16.75 -3.11 -7.45
CA TYR A 177 -17.68 -3.17 -6.33
C TYR A 177 -17.05 -2.54 -5.08
N GLU A 178 -17.85 -2.30 -4.05
CA GLU A 178 -17.44 -1.55 -2.84
C GLU A 178 -16.83 -0.19 -3.18
N GLU A 179 -17.37 0.46 -4.22
CA GLU A 179 -16.82 1.71 -4.73
C GLU A 179 -17.11 2.87 -3.80
N VAL A 180 -16.06 3.61 -3.42
CA VAL A 180 -16.16 4.85 -2.66
C VAL A 180 -15.27 5.90 -3.34
N PRO A 181 -15.80 7.10 -3.62
CA PRO A 181 -15.01 8.16 -4.26
C PRO A 181 -13.81 8.57 -3.40
N PRO A 182 -12.83 9.31 -3.97
CA PRO A 182 -11.70 9.84 -3.23
C PRO A 182 -12.16 10.61 -1.98
N LEU A 183 -11.51 10.33 -0.85
CA LEU A 183 -11.91 10.91 0.43
C LEU A 183 -11.06 12.13 0.80
N ARG A 184 -9.73 12.00 0.70
CA ARG A 184 -8.79 13.04 1.12
C ARG A 184 -7.70 13.26 0.08
N PRO A 185 -7.31 14.52 -0.19
CA PRO A 185 -6.07 14.81 -0.88
C PRO A 185 -4.88 14.47 0.02
N GLY A 186 -3.85 13.87 -0.58
CA GLY A 186 -2.62 13.51 0.12
C GLY A 186 -1.41 14.21 -0.45
N TYR A 187 -0.47 14.61 0.42
CA TYR A 187 0.80 15.24 0.06
C TYR A 187 1.93 14.64 0.84
N TYR A 188 3.13 14.56 0.23
CA TYR A 188 4.34 14.18 0.94
C TYR A 188 5.59 14.83 0.35
N GLY A 189 6.65 14.88 1.15
CA GLY A 189 7.98 15.29 0.74
C GLY A 189 9.05 14.58 1.55
N TYR A 190 10.25 14.50 0.98
CA TYR A 190 11.42 14.02 1.68
C TYR A 190 12.14 15.20 2.32
N TYR A 191 12.52 15.05 3.56
CA TYR A 191 13.19 16.10 4.32
C TYR A 191 14.49 15.60 4.92
N ARG A 192 15.54 16.43 4.80
CA ARG A 192 16.81 16.22 5.48
C ARG A 192 16.81 16.94 6.82
N ASP A 193 17.58 16.42 7.75
CA ASP A 193 17.91 17.07 9.03
C ASP A 193 16.68 17.37 9.89
N VAL A 194 15.62 16.57 9.78
CA VAL A 194 14.53 16.58 10.76
C VAL A 194 15.09 16.08 12.09
N THR A 195 14.93 16.88 13.16
CA THR A 195 15.41 16.46 14.50
C THR A 195 14.75 15.15 14.90
N PRO A 196 15.51 14.03 15.04
CA PRO A 196 14.94 12.72 15.25
C PRO A 196 14.41 12.54 16.68
N LEU A 197 13.56 11.51 16.85
CA LEU A 197 13.30 10.92 18.16
C LEU A 197 14.46 10.01 18.57
N LEU A 198 14.44 9.54 19.83
CA LEU A 198 15.52 8.68 20.37
C LEU A 198 15.67 7.39 19.54
N ASP A 199 14.54 6.74 19.24
CA ASP A 199 14.47 5.56 18.40
C ASP A 199 13.79 5.88 17.06
N PRO A 200 14.10 5.15 15.96
CA PRO A 200 13.35 5.26 14.72
C PRO A 200 11.89 4.89 14.94
N THR A 201 11.02 5.89 14.89
CA THR A 201 9.61 5.79 15.27
C THR A 201 8.72 6.20 14.10
N LEU A 202 7.77 5.34 13.74
CA LEU A 202 6.63 5.75 12.90
C LEU A 202 5.79 6.74 13.69
N GLU A 203 5.56 7.94 13.17
CA GLU A 203 4.73 8.94 13.82
C GLU A 203 3.46 9.19 13.03
N LEU A 204 2.33 9.26 13.74
CA LEU A 204 1.01 9.55 13.21
C LEU A 204 0.42 10.75 13.97
N PHE A 205 -0.12 11.71 13.24
CA PHE A 205 -0.72 12.92 13.81
C PHE A 205 -2.19 12.98 13.43
N PHE A 206 -3.05 13.06 14.42
CA PHE A 206 -4.50 13.26 14.30
C PHE A 206 -4.83 14.58 14.99
N VAL A 207 -4.67 15.68 14.27
CA VAL A 207 -4.80 17.03 14.82
C VAL A 207 -5.81 17.81 13.99
N GLY A 208 -6.91 18.21 14.62
CA GLY A 208 -8.05 18.74 13.89
C GLY A 208 -8.54 17.75 12.83
N ASP A 209 -8.74 18.26 11.62
CA ASP A 209 -9.17 17.43 10.47
C ASP A 209 -8.01 16.86 9.63
N HIS A 210 -6.76 16.96 10.13
CA HIS A 210 -5.58 16.54 9.39
C HIS A 210 -5.02 15.23 9.92
N ILE A 211 -4.50 14.41 9.00
CA ILE A 211 -3.77 13.20 9.32
C ILE A 211 -2.34 13.40 8.81
N GLY A 212 -1.38 13.39 9.73
CA GLY A 212 0.04 13.53 9.40
C GLY A 212 0.83 12.26 9.67
N PHE A 213 1.95 12.11 8.96
CA PHE A 213 2.84 10.95 9.12
C PHE A 213 4.30 11.39 9.02
N ILE A 214 5.16 10.75 9.81
CA ILE A 214 6.61 10.77 9.61
C ILE A 214 7.10 9.34 9.51
N PHE A 215 7.78 9.07 8.40
CA PHE A 215 8.44 7.79 8.15
C PHE A 215 9.95 8.00 8.13
N PRO A 216 10.68 7.68 9.22
CA PRO A 216 12.13 7.62 9.17
C PRO A 216 12.62 6.64 8.10
N MET A 217 13.38 7.13 7.13
CA MET A 217 13.90 6.34 6.01
C MET A 217 15.36 5.96 6.22
N GLU A 218 16.26 6.34 5.31
CA GLU A 218 17.71 6.24 5.53
C GLU A 218 18.22 7.32 6.51
N PRO A 219 19.44 7.19 7.07
CA PRO A 219 19.99 8.19 7.98
C PRO A 219 19.98 9.61 7.39
N GLY A 220 19.42 10.54 8.14
CA GLY A 220 19.31 11.94 7.74
C GLY A 220 18.20 12.25 6.75
N ILE A 221 17.33 11.28 6.41
CA ILE A 221 16.18 11.50 5.54
C ILE A 221 14.91 10.93 6.20
N ASP A 222 13.88 11.75 6.23
CA ASP A 222 12.53 11.37 6.66
C ASP A 222 11.52 11.72 5.57
N CYS A 223 10.53 10.87 5.36
CA CYS A 223 9.36 11.22 4.58
C CYS A 223 8.32 11.82 5.52
N LEU A 224 7.93 13.06 5.25
CA LEU A 224 6.79 13.72 5.87
C LEU A 224 5.61 13.61 4.92
N ALA A 225 4.47 13.15 5.41
CA ALA A 225 3.25 13.03 4.62
C ALA A 225 2.04 13.54 5.38
N MET A 226 1.03 14.02 4.69
CA MET A 226 -0.25 14.38 5.29
C MET A 226 -1.41 14.17 4.34
N GLU A 227 -2.56 13.96 4.93
CA GLU A 227 -3.85 14.06 4.28
C GLU A 227 -4.60 15.27 4.82
N ILE A 228 -5.13 16.06 3.91
CA ILE A 228 -5.86 17.29 4.18
C ILE A 228 -7.35 17.11 3.88
N THR A 229 -8.15 18.10 4.24
CA THR A 229 -9.56 18.11 3.85
C THR A 229 -9.71 18.44 2.35
N PRO A 230 -10.80 17.99 1.71
CA PRO A 230 -11.07 18.33 0.30
C PRO A 230 -11.15 19.84 0.04
N GLU A 231 -11.60 20.62 1.01
CA GLU A 231 -11.77 22.08 0.94
C GLU A 231 -10.42 22.80 0.82
N GLU A 232 -9.36 22.25 1.41
CA GLU A 232 -8.01 22.83 1.38
C GLU A 232 -7.26 22.52 0.07
N PHE A 233 -7.77 21.58 -0.74
CA PHE A 233 -7.07 21.10 -1.93
C PHE A 233 -6.62 22.22 -2.88
N GLU A 234 -7.46 23.22 -3.12
CA GLU A 234 -7.12 24.31 -4.05
C GLU A 234 -6.00 25.21 -3.51
N THR A 235 -5.89 25.40 -2.20
CA THR A 235 -4.78 26.12 -1.56
C THR A 235 -3.48 25.35 -1.71
N PHE A 236 -3.49 24.07 -1.36
CA PHE A 236 -2.32 23.20 -1.48
C PHE A 236 -1.86 23.02 -2.94
N ARG A 237 -2.80 22.97 -3.88
CA ARG A 237 -2.47 22.84 -5.31
C ARG A 237 -1.74 24.06 -5.87
N LYS A 238 -2.04 25.27 -5.38
CA LYS A 238 -1.42 26.51 -5.84
C LYS A 238 0.01 26.67 -5.32
N GLU A 239 0.22 26.43 -4.02
CA GLU A 239 1.50 26.60 -3.33
C GLU A 239 1.82 25.39 -2.45
N PRO A 240 2.09 24.21 -3.07
CA PRO A 240 2.16 22.95 -2.34
C PRO A 240 3.20 22.96 -1.21
N ARG A 241 4.37 23.54 -1.45
CA ARG A 241 5.44 23.59 -0.46
C ARG A 241 5.06 24.44 0.73
N GLN A 242 4.64 25.66 0.49
CA GLN A 242 4.31 26.61 1.55
C GLN A 242 3.13 26.10 2.38
N ALA A 243 2.05 25.65 1.73
CA ALA A 243 0.87 25.10 2.42
C ALA A 243 1.24 23.88 3.26
N PHE A 244 2.04 22.98 2.70
CA PHE A 244 2.50 21.77 3.40
C PHE A 244 3.35 22.11 4.63
N GLU A 245 4.39 22.92 4.47
CA GLU A 245 5.29 23.30 5.56
C GLU A 245 4.54 24.06 6.66
N THR A 246 3.67 25.03 6.29
CA THR A 246 2.84 25.77 7.26
C THR A 246 1.99 24.83 8.09
N ARG A 247 1.28 23.91 7.44
CA ARG A 247 0.40 22.96 8.14
C ARG A 247 1.20 21.97 8.98
N PHE A 248 2.34 21.49 8.48
CA PHE A 248 3.15 20.53 9.22
C PHE A 248 3.75 21.12 10.51
N HIS A 249 4.06 22.43 10.52
CA HIS A 249 4.52 23.13 11.72
C HIS A 249 3.47 23.19 12.84
N GLU A 250 2.19 23.07 12.52
CA GLU A 250 1.10 23.07 13.50
C GLU A 250 1.00 21.74 14.27
N PHE A 251 1.62 20.66 13.77
CA PHE A 251 1.62 19.39 14.48
C PHE A 251 2.50 19.45 15.75
N PRO A 252 2.11 18.73 16.83
CA PRO A 252 2.81 18.79 18.11
C PRO A 252 4.31 18.56 17.99
N GLY A 253 5.10 19.53 18.45
CA GLY A 253 6.56 19.49 18.48
C GLY A 253 7.27 19.70 17.15
N MET A 254 6.53 19.87 16.05
CA MET A 254 7.12 19.95 14.71
C MET A 254 7.78 21.29 14.43
N GLU A 255 7.31 22.42 14.99
CA GLU A 255 7.98 23.69 14.88
C GLU A 255 9.47 23.63 15.28
N ARG A 256 9.77 22.96 16.39
CA ARG A 256 11.14 22.78 16.86
C ARG A 256 11.92 21.79 16.01
N ARG A 257 11.30 20.68 15.61
CA ARG A 257 11.96 19.58 14.91
C ARG A 257 12.28 19.90 13.46
N LEU A 258 11.49 20.76 12.83
CA LEU A 258 11.69 21.20 11.44
C LEU A 258 12.56 22.45 11.31
N ARG A 259 13.04 23.05 12.39
CA ARG A 259 13.79 24.32 12.37
C ARG A 259 14.97 24.33 11.39
N ASN A 260 15.69 23.21 11.30
CA ASN A 260 16.85 23.05 10.42
C ASN A 260 16.56 22.09 9.24
N ALA A 261 15.34 21.59 9.15
CA ALA A 261 14.97 20.63 8.12
C ALA A 261 14.92 21.30 6.74
N THR A 262 15.37 20.59 5.73
CA THR A 262 15.36 21.05 4.33
C THR A 262 14.67 20.04 3.43
N LEU A 263 13.82 20.54 2.53
CA LEU A 263 13.13 19.72 1.54
C LEU A 263 14.13 19.14 0.51
N ASP A 264 14.16 17.83 0.39
CA ASP A 264 14.95 17.09 -0.60
C ASP A 264 14.06 16.80 -1.83
N GLY A 265 14.13 17.67 -2.81
CA GLY A 265 13.32 17.58 -4.02
C GLY A 265 12.09 18.49 -3.99
N ARG A 266 10.91 17.93 -4.17
CA ARG A 266 9.64 18.68 -4.24
C ARG A 266 8.54 17.99 -3.42
N ILE A 267 7.50 18.75 -3.06
CA ILE A 267 6.27 18.17 -2.52
C ILE A 267 5.51 17.48 -3.65
N MET A 268 5.16 16.23 -3.39
CA MET A 268 4.32 15.40 -4.25
C MET A 268 2.90 15.40 -3.70
N GLY A 269 1.90 15.45 -4.58
CA GLY A 269 0.51 15.50 -4.15
C GLY A 269 -0.43 14.73 -5.08
N ILE A 270 -1.55 14.32 -4.51
CA ILE A 270 -2.66 13.66 -5.19
C ILE A 270 -3.98 14.20 -4.65
N ARG A 271 -4.98 14.36 -5.53
CA ARG A 271 -6.33 14.78 -5.13
C ARG A 271 -7.08 13.73 -4.28
N GLY A 272 -6.56 12.53 -4.22
CA GLY A 272 -7.13 11.35 -3.57
C GLY A 272 -7.08 10.16 -4.51
N VAL A 273 -7.50 9.02 -4.01
CA VAL A 273 -7.60 7.77 -4.77
C VAL A 273 -9.01 7.24 -4.73
N GLU A 274 -9.47 6.66 -5.84
CA GLU A 274 -10.69 5.88 -5.85
C GLU A 274 -10.53 4.65 -4.98
N ASN A 275 -11.55 4.33 -4.21
CA ASN A 275 -11.56 3.15 -3.35
C ASN A 275 -12.47 2.11 -3.99
N TYR A 276 -11.94 0.91 -4.23
CA TYR A 276 -12.71 -0.14 -4.88
C TYR A 276 -12.09 -1.52 -4.72
N PHE A 277 -12.90 -2.53 -4.91
CA PHE A 277 -12.52 -3.86 -5.37
C PHE A 277 -12.96 -4.06 -6.81
N ARG A 278 -12.25 -4.90 -7.54
CA ARG A 278 -12.68 -5.39 -8.86
C ARG A 278 -12.71 -6.91 -8.86
N THR A 279 -13.60 -7.49 -9.66
CA THR A 279 -13.50 -8.91 -10.02
C THR A 279 -12.13 -9.12 -10.66
N PRO A 280 -11.23 -9.92 -10.03
CA PRO A 280 -9.82 -9.89 -10.39
C PRO A 280 -9.42 -10.90 -11.45
N PHE A 281 -10.36 -11.54 -12.12
CA PHE A 281 -10.05 -12.56 -13.14
C PHE A 281 -11.18 -12.76 -14.13
N GLY A 282 -10.82 -13.38 -15.24
CA GLY A 282 -11.70 -13.91 -16.27
C GLY A 282 -10.94 -14.83 -17.22
N PRO A 283 -11.51 -15.20 -18.35
CA PRO A 283 -10.88 -16.14 -19.28
C PRO A 283 -9.53 -15.62 -19.80
N GLY A 284 -8.43 -16.23 -19.31
CA GLY A 284 -7.06 -15.90 -19.72
C GLY A 284 -6.49 -14.61 -19.18
N TRP A 285 -7.10 -13.98 -18.18
CA TRP A 285 -6.57 -12.79 -17.53
C TRP A 285 -6.79 -12.78 -16.02
N ALA A 286 -5.92 -12.04 -15.32
CA ALA A 286 -6.07 -11.72 -13.91
C ALA A 286 -5.61 -10.30 -13.61
N LEU A 287 -5.98 -9.78 -12.41
CA LEU A 287 -5.55 -8.49 -11.88
C LEU A 287 -4.92 -8.66 -10.50
N THR A 288 -3.94 -7.80 -10.18
CA THR A 288 -3.29 -7.75 -8.86
C THR A 288 -2.86 -6.33 -8.50
N GLY A 289 -2.60 -6.08 -7.23
CA GLY A 289 -2.30 -4.74 -6.71
C GLY A 289 -3.46 -3.77 -6.93
N ASP A 290 -3.14 -2.48 -7.10
CA ASP A 290 -4.16 -1.44 -7.28
C ASP A 290 -5.00 -1.61 -8.55
N ALA A 291 -4.59 -2.45 -9.50
CA ALA A 291 -5.43 -2.80 -10.64
C ALA A 291 -6.66 -3.61 -10.23
N ALA A 292 -6.56 -4.40 -9.17
CA ALA A 292 -7.62 -5.24 -8.62
C ALA A 292 -8.30 -4.67 -7.38
N TYR A 293 -7.56 -3.90 -6.58
CA TYR A 293 -8.01 -3.40 -5.28
C TYR A 293 -7.24 -2.14 -4.90
N CYS A 294 -7.94 -1.06 -4.67
CA CYS A 294 -7.35 0.21 -4.28
C CYS A 294 -8.10 0.79 -3.09
N LYS A 295 -7.39 1.41 -2.16
CA LYS A 295 -7.97 2.09 -1.00
C LYS A 295 -7.20 3.35 -0.65
N ASP A 296 -7.84 4.19 0.15
CA ASP A 296 -7.26 5.39 0.71
C ASP A 296 -5.91 5.11 1.40
N PRO A 297 -4.89 5.95 1.22
CA PRO A 297 -3.55 5.72 1.76
C PRO A 297 -3.41 5.95 3.26
N SER A 298 -4.42 6.43 3.97
CA SER A 298 -4.38 6.84 5.39
C SER A 298 -3.85 5.79 6.36
N THR A 299 -3.97 4.50 6.04
CA THR A 299 -3.41 3.41 6.86
C THR A 299 -2.02 2.96 6.43
N GLY A 300 -1.51 3.42 5.30
CA GLY A 300 -0.18 3.07 4.80
C GLY A 300 0.03 1.61 4.36
N LEU A 301 -1.02 0.80 4.24
CA LEU A 301 -0.91 -0.65 4.07
C LEU A 301 -0.88 -1.15 2.62
N GLY A 302 -1.04 -0.26 1.61
CA GLY A 302 -1.21 -0.66 0.21
C GLY A 302 -0.07 -1.52 -0.38
N ILE A 303 1.18 -1.30 0.05
CA ILE A 303 2.32 -2.13 -0.39
C ILE A 303 2.18 -3.56 0.16
N GLY A 304 1.82 -3.71 1.43
CA GLY A 304 1.58 -5.02 2.06
C GLY A 304 0.41 -5.77 1.38
N ASP A 305 -0.65 -5.05 1.02
CA ASP A 305 -1.78 -5.61 0.30
C ASP A 305 -1.39 -6.11 -1.10
N ALA A 306 -0.47 -5.40 -1.78
CA ALA A 306 0.04 -5.83 -3.07
C ALA A 306 0.89 -7.12 -2.97
N PHE A 307 1.68 -7.28 -1.89
CA PHE A 307 2.38 -8.53 -1.62
C PHE A 307 1.41 -9.68 -1.37
N THR A 308 0.40 -9.46 -0.52
CA THR A 308 -0.64 -10.47 -0.22
C THR A 308 -1.31 -10.96 -1.49
N GLN A 309 -1.73 -10.04 -2.35
CA GLN A 309 -2.34 -10.38 -3.64
C GLN A 309 -1.38 -11.16 -4.53
N ALA A 310 -0.09 -10.77 -4.59
CA ALA A 310 0.90 -11.46 -5.41
C ALA A 310 1.11 -12.91 -4.97
N PHE A 311 1.18 -13.18 -3.66
CA PHE A 311 1.30 -14.55 -3.12
C PHE A 311 0.09 -15.39 -3.50
N LEU A 312 -1.11 -14.92 -3.21
CA LEU A 312 -2.36 -15.64 -3.52
C LEU A 312 -2.51 -15.90 -5.02
N LEU A 313 -2.21 -14.89 -5.84
CA LEU A 313 -2.36 -15.02 -7.29
C LEU A 313 -1.31 -15.95 -7.91
N ALA A 314 -0.08 -15.98 -7.38
CA ALA A 314 0.97 -16.88 -7.86
C ALA A 314 0.58 -18.35 -7.70
N GLU A 315 -0.03 -18.72 -6.57
CA GLU A 315 -0.52 -20.07 -6.31
C GLU A 315 -1.68 -20.41 -7.26
N ALA A 316 -2.64 -19.49 -7.39
CA ALA A 316 -3.78 -19.70 -8.28
C ALA A 316 -3.38 -19.84 -9.75
N ILE A 317 -2.41 -19.03 -10.23
CA ILE A 317 -1.88 -19.14 -11.60
C ILE A 317 -1.14 -20.46 -11.78
N ALA A 318 -0.31 -20.87 -10.82
CA ALA A 318 0.43 -22.12 -10.91
C ALA A 318 -0.48 -23.34 -11.08
N SER A 319 -1.53 -23.41 -10.28
CA SER A 319 -2.52 -24.49 -10.34
C SER A 319 -3.45 -24.35 -11.56
N GLY A 320 -3.91 -23.14 -11.83
CA GLY A 320 -4.92 -22.87 -12.86
C GLY A 320 -4.40 -22.99 -14.30
N LEU A 321 -3.12 -22.68 -14.57
CA LEU A 321 -2.56 -22.84 -15.90
C LEU A 321 -2.53 -24.31 -16.37
N ASP A 322 -2.32 -25.23 -15.46
CA ASP A 322 -2.21 -26.66 -15.77
C ASP A 322 -3.46 -27.44 -15.34
N GLY A 323 -4.47 -26.76 -14.78
CA GLY A 323 -5.71 -27.30 -14.27
C GLY A 323 -6.94 -26.49 -14.66
N ASP A 324 -7.81 -26.24 -13.68
CA ASP A 324 -9.04 -25.45 -13.85
C ASP A 324 -8.80 -23.99 -13.49
N TRP A 325 -8.50 -23.19 -14.51
CA TRP A 325 -8.28 -21.74 -14.39
C TRP A 325 -9.43 -21.01 -13.68
N ALA A 326 -10.66 -21.31 -14.05
CA ALA A 326 -11.82 -20.60 -13.53
C ALA A 326 -12.01 -20.86 -12.04
N ARG A 327 -11.84 -22.10 -11.61
CA ARG A 327 -11.94 -22.50 -10.20
C ARG A 327 -10.82 -21.88 -9.36
N GLU A 328 -9.56 -22.03 -9.78
CA GLU A 328 -8.40 -21.55 -9.00
C GLU A 328 -8.42 -20.03 -8.84
N LEU A 329 -8.81 -19.30 -9.89
CA LEU A 329 -8.93 -17.83 -9.80
C LEU A 329 -10.18 -17.39 -9.03
N ALA A 330 -11.25 -18.18 -9.00
CA ALA A 330 -12.39 -17.92 -8.13
C ALA A 330 -12.01 -18.08 -6.63
N ASP A 331 -11.18 -19.06 -6.32
CA ASP A 331 -10.67 -19.26 -4.97
C ASP A 331 -9.69 -18.15 -4.57
N TYR A 332 -8.82 -17.68 -5.49
CA TYR A 332 -8.03 -16.45 -5.31
C TYR A 332 -8.91 -15.24 -4.97
N HIS A 333 -9.97 -15.02 -5.74
CA HIS A 333 -10.89 -13.90 -5.52
C HIS A 333 -11.48 -13.92 -4.09
N LYS A 334 -12.01 -15.08 -3.67
CA LYS A 334 -12.57 -15.26 -2.33
C LYS A 334 -11.52 -15.03 -1.22
N ALA A 335 -10.34 -15.63 -1.38
CA ALA A 335 -9.27 -15.51 -0.39
C ALA A 335 -8.78 -14.06 -0.26
N ARG A 336 -8.59 -13.36 -1.40
CA ARG A 336 -8.21 -11.94 -1.42
C ARG A 336 -9.25 -11.09 -0.67
N ASP A 337 -10.52 -11.25 -0.98
CA ASP A 337 -11.58 -10.46 -0.37
C ASP A 337 -11.71 -10.74 1.13
N ALA A 338 -11.64 -12.00 1.52
CA ALA A 338 -11.67 -12.37 2.94
C ALA A 338 -10.53 -11.71 3.74
N MET A 339 -9.34 -11.58 3.15
CA MET A 339 -8.19 -10.97 3.81
C MET A 339 -8.21 -9.44 3.78
N LEU A 340 -8.62 -8.83 2.66
CA LEU A 340 -8.45 -7.39 2.45
C LEU A 340 -9.71 -6.56 2.74
N MET A 341 -10.91 -7.15 2.69
CA MET A 341 -12.16 -6.44 2.96
C MET A 341 -12.23 -5.84 4.37
N PRO A 342 -11.84 -6.54 5.44
CA PRO A 342 -11.80 -5.93 6.78
C PRO A 342 -10.86 -4.73 6.85
N LEU A 343 -9.68 -4.82 6.24
CA LEU A 343 -8.71 -3.73 6.18
C LEU A 343 -9.23 -2.52 5.38
N TYR A 344 -9.93 -2.79 4.29
CA TYR A 344 -10.59 -1.78 3.49
C TYR A 344 -11.62 -1.00 4.29
N GLN A 345 -12.54 -1.69 4.95
CA GLN A 345 -13.59 -1.08 5.75
C GLN A 345 -13.04 -0.27 6.93
N ILE A 346 -12.01 -0.79 7.59
CA ILE A 346 -11.30 -0.07 8.66
C ILE A 346 -10.66 1.20 8.09
N THR A 347 -9.95 1.11 6.96
CA THR A 347 -9.32 2.27 6.31
C THR A 347 -10.35 3.34 5.99
N LEU A 348 -11.45 2.99 5.32
CA LEU A 348 -12.49 3.95 4.99
C LEU A 348 -13.15 4.58 6.21
N SER A 349 -13.35 3.79 7.27
CA SER A 349 -13.91 4.28 8.52
C SER A 349 -12.98 5.28 9.19
N PHE A 350 -11.69 4.97 9.20
CA PHE A 350 -10.65 5.81 9.74
C PHE A 350 -10.52 7.13 8.98
N THR A 351 -10.43 7.07 7.65
CA THR A 351 -10.30 8.26 6.79
C THR A 351 -11.51 9.21 6.91
N LYS A 352 -12.69 8.67 7.16
CA LYS A 352 -13.95 9.42 7.34
C LYS A 352 -14.18 9.87 8.77
N ALA A 353 -13.41 9.40 9.74
CA ALA A 353 -13.65 9.70 11.14
C ALA A 353 -13.51 11.21 11.40
N PRO A 354 -14.46 11.83 12.10
CA PRO A 354 -14.31 13.21 12.54
C PRO A 354 -13.19 13.33 13.57
N PRO A 355 -12.66 14.54 13.78
CA PRO A 355 -11.72 14.80 14.86
C PRO A 355 -12.25 14.28 16.20
N VAL A 356 -11.34 13.81 17.06
CA VAL A 356 -11.71 13.37 18.41
C VAL A 356 -12.14 14.60 19.21
N PRO A 357 -13.39 14.67 19.71
CA PRO A 357 -13.83 15.82 20.48
C PRO A 357 -13.00 15.99 21.77
N PRO A 358 -12.73 17.23 22.20
CA PRO A 358 -11.93 17.50 23.41
C PRO A 358 -12.42 16.73 24.66
N GLU A 359 -13.72 16.65 24.86
CA GLU A 359 -14.33 15.92 25.98
C GLU A 359 -14.11 14.40 25.92
N SER A 360 -13.78 13.86 24.75
CA SER A 360 -13.40 12.44 24.59
C SER A 360 -11.92 12.19 24.80
N LEU A 361 -11.08 13.23 24.83
CA LEU A 361 -9.64 13.10 25.06
C LEU A 361 -9.33 12.64 26.48
N ASP A 362 -10.08 13.12 27.50
CA ASP A 362 -9.91 12.68 28.88
C ASP A 362 -10.26 11.20 29.06
N ALA A 363 -11.36 10.74 28.44
CA ALA A 363 -11.71 9.33 28.41
C ALA A 363 -10.66 8.48 27.66
N LEU A 364 -10.13 9.02 26.58
CA LEU A 364 -9.03 8.42 25.84
C LEU A 364 -7.78 8.33 26.71
N HIS A 365 -7.42 9.40 27.43
CA HIS A 365 -6.31 9.41 28.39
C HIS A 365 -6.45 8.33 29.48
N ALA A 366 -7.63 8.19 30.06
CA ALA A 366 -7.90 7.15 31.08
C ALA A 366 -7.73 5.73 30.52
N VAL A 367 -8.21 5.51 29.31
CA VAL A 367 -8.09 4.23 28.59
C VAL A 367 -6.63 3.95 28.23
N LEU A 368 -5.87 4.97 27.86
CA LEU A 368 -4.46 4.90 27.43
C LEU A 368 -3.47 4.80 28.59
N SER A 369 -3.90 5.13 29.81
CA SER A 369 -3.14 4.89 31.02
C SER A 369 -2.97 3.38 31.33
N SER A 370 -3.69 2.52 30.60
CA SER A 370 -3.45 1.07 30.60
C SER A 370 -2.31 0.73 29.62
N PRO A 371 -1.16 0.19 30.06
CA PRO A 371 -0.02 -0.12 29.19
C PRO A 371 -0.35 -1.06 28.03
N GLY A 372 -1.30 -1.99 28.21
CA GLY A 372 -1.76 -2.91 27.18
C GLY A 372 -2.55 -2.18 26.09
N LEU A 373 -3.43 -1.27 26.49
CA LEU A 373 -4.29 -0.53 25.56
C LEU A 373 -3.54 0.56 24.81
N ALA A 374 -2.63 1.27 25.49
CA ALA A 374 -1.73 2.21 24.84
C ALA A 374 -0.91 1.52 23.73
N ARG A 375 -0.43 0.29 24.02
CA ARG A 375 0.24 -0.56 23.04
C ARG A 375 -0.65 -0.91 21.85
N THR A 376 -1.91 -1.28 22.11
CA THR A 376 -2.88 -1.66 21.08
C THR A 376 -3.27 -0.49 20.18
N LEU A 377 -3.45 0.70 20.75
CA LEU A 377 -3.83 1.90 19.99
C LEU A 377 -2.64 2.52 19.25
N ALA A 378 -1.42 2.45 19.78
CA ALA A 378 -0.22 2.85 19.06
C ALA A 378 0.02 1.98 17.81
N ILE A 379 -0.40 0.72 17.85
CA ILE A 379 -0.39 -0.21 16.73
C ILE A 379 -1.53 0.09 15.73
N GLY A 380 -2.52 0.78 16.18
CA GLY A 380 -3.62 1.45 15.55
C GLY A 380 -4.22 0.88 14.29
N PHE A 381 -4.51 -0.38 14.09
CA PHE A 381 -5.26 -0.83 12.91
C PHE A 381 -4.92 -2.24 12.39
N ALA A 382 -4.38 -3.13 13.22
CA ALA A 382 -4.22 -4.50 12.78
C ALA A 382 -5.49 -5.32 13.12
N PRO A 383 -6.30 -5.74 12.14
CA PRO A 383 -7.39 -6.70 12.36
C PRO A 383 -6.91 -8.02 12.96
N THR A 384 -5.65 -8.36 12.73
CA THR A 384 -4.93 -9.48 13.34
C THR A 384 -4.77 -9.36 14.87
N VAL A 385 -5.00 -8.18 15.47
CA VAL A 385 -4.91 -7.96 16.91
C VAL A 385 -6.10 -8.61 17.62
N GLN A 386 -7.28 -8.68 17.02
CA GLN A 386 -8.47 -9.30 17.64
C GLN A 386 -8.34 -10.80 17.87
N SER A 387 -7.45 -11.49 17.18
CA SER A 387 -7.22 -12.94 17.29
C SER A 387 -5.85 -13.30 17.87
N SER A 388 -5.05 -12.31 18.30
CA SER A 388 -3.70 -12.56 18.80
C SER A 388 -3.73 -13.04 20.26
N PRO A 389 -3.07 -14.17 20.60
CA PRO A 389 -2.93 -14.63 21.98
C PRO A 389 -2.04 -13.71 22.85
N ALA A 390 -1.50 -12.64 22.27
CA ALA A 390 -0.68 -11.65 22.99
C ALA A 390 -1.51 -10.68 23.85
N PHE A 391 -2.85 -10.71 23.76
CA PHE A 391 -3.74 -9.84 24.53
C PHE A 391 -4.55 -10.64 25.55
N THR A 392 -4.76 -10.04 26.72
CA THR A 392 -5.63 -10.60 27.75
C THR A 392 -7.10 -10.45 27.34
N GLU A 393 -8.01 -11.27 27.90
CA GLU A 393 -9.47 -11.15 27.67
C GLU A 393 -10.00 -9.74 27.97
N ARG A 394 -9.42 -9.07 28.98
CA ARG A 394 -9.77 -7.69 29.34
C ARG A 394 -9.38 -6.69 28.24
N GLU A 395 -8.22 -6.87 27.63
CA GLU A 395 -7.74 -6.03 26.53
C GLU A 395 -8.58 -6.25 25.25
N HIS A 396 -8.99 -7.48 24.96
CA HIS A 396 -9.94 -7.78 23.88
C HIS A 396 -11.29 -7.09 24.13
N GLY A 397 -11.84 -7.17 25.32
CA GLY A 397 -13.09 -6.48 25.68
C GLY A 397 -13.03 -4.96 25.54
N MET A 398 -11.89 -4.35 25.86
CA MET A 398 -11.65 -2.91 25.70
C MET A 398 -11.49 -2.50 24.23
N ILE A 399 -10.86 -3.33 23.39
CA ILE A 399 -10.76 -3.13 21.94
C ILE A 399 -12.15 -3.17 21.31
N GLU A 400 -12.98 -4.16 21.68
CA GLU A 400 -14.36 -4.24 21.21
C GLU A 400 -15.21 -3.06 21.67
N MET A 401 -15.06 -2.62 22.89
CA MET A 401 -15.78 -1.44 23.42
C MET A 401 -15.38 -0.18 22.66
N PHE A 402 -14.10 -0.01 22.34
CA PHE A 402 -13.60 1.12 21.55
C PHE A 402 -14.10 1.07 20.10
N ALA A 403 -14.06 -0.11 19.48
CA ALA A 403 -14.60 -0.34 18.13
C ALA A 403 -16.11 -0.07 18.08
N ARG A 404 -16.87 -0.48 19.10
CA ARG A 404 -18.30 -0.20 19.23
C ARG A 404 -18.58 1.28 19.47
N ALA A 405 -17.79 1.98 20.28
CA ALA A 405 -17.91 3.42 20.51
C ALA A 405 -17.65 4.22 19.23
N PHE A 406 -16.68 3.81 18.43
CA PHE A 406 -16.39 4.37 17.11
C PHE A 406 -17.52 4.08 16.10
N ALA A 407 -18.10 2.88 16.12
CA ALA A 407 -19.22 2.49 15.26
C ALA A 407 -20.54 3.15 15.67
N ALA A 408 -20.83 3.32 16.98
CA ALA A 408 -22.06 3.91 17.49
C ALA A 408 -22.21 5.40 17.12
N ARG A 409 -21.11 6.13 16.94
CA ARG A 409 -21.12 7.52 16.46
C ARG A 409 -21.62 7.68 15.02
N ARG A 410 -21.67 6.62 14.21
CA ARG A 410 -22.26 6.62 12.86
C ARG A 410 -23.77 6.82 12.85
N ILE A 411 -24.47 6.51 13.93
CA ILE A 411 -25.95 6.51 13.96
C ILE A 411 -26.54 7.91 14.29
N HIS A 412 -25.75 8.78 14.92
CA HIS A 412 -26.25 10.10 15.38
C HIS A 412 -25.85 11.28 14.48
N GLY A 413 -25.04 11.06 13.45
CA GLY A 413 -24.58 12.11 12.51
C GLY A 413 -25.46 12.33 11.28
N HIS A 414 -26.61 11.67 11.14
CA HIS A 414 -27.48 11.76 9.96
C HIS A 414 -28.90 12.28 10.28
N GLN A 415 -29.10 12.94 11.41
CA GLN A 415 -30.33 13.71 11.68
C GLN A 415 -29.95 15.13 12.15
N GLY A 416 -29.75 16.01 11.17
CA GLY A 416 -29.49 17.42 11.37
C GLY A 416 -29.33 18.10 10.03
#